data_7ce4a011047e28fde9194b164ca04cd8
#
_entry.id   7ce4a011047e28fde9194b164ca04cd8
#
_cell.length_a   1.000
_cell.length_b   1.000
_cell.length_c   1.000
_cell.angle_alpha   90.00
_cell.angle_beta   90.00
_cell.angle_gamma   90.00
#
_symmetry.space_group_name_H-M   'P 1'
#
loop_
_entity.id
_entity.type
_entity.pdbx_description
1 polymer ?
#
loop_
_entity_poly.entity_id
_entity_poly.type
_entity_poly.pdbx_seq_one_letter_code
_entity_poly.pdbx_strand_id
1 'polypeptide(L)'
;MVGGYKLNDQLRVGGFVDQSFRSRTQNIDLDMNTPMIGFNLVWNQDPAHLGVQLKLANTFQNLDADINRASIGASQAASGNTDIQAQSYLAELSYRYQLNKEILLQPLVALRYSRVKMDGYVEEDVSAPIRFASNRDRNGTLILGLKTFHQLTQKLNVNANIGYEKDISNHRDNLQGSISGMTSSFAGVDPALNIDKTRFFASLGAQFAIDNTQQLEATAYVQQNRYNHGEARVLYLNYSVGF
;
A
#
# COMPACT_ATOMS: atom_id res chain seq x y z
N MET A 1 6.96 -10.37 -9.09
CA MET A 1 6.59 -11.79 -9.37
C MET A 1 5.35 -12.13 -8.58
N VAL A 2 4.35 -12.75 -9.21
CA VAL A 2 3.07 -13.13 -8.56
C VAL A 2 2.86 -14.62 -8.81
N GLY A 3 2.44 -15.34 -7.79
CA GLY A 3 2.12 -16.77 -7.89
C GLY A 3 0.85 -17.10 -7.12
N GLY A 4 0.11 -18.10 -7.57
CA GLY A 4 -1.08 -18.56 -6.87
C GLY A 4 -1.33 -20.03 -7.10
N TYR A 5 -1.90 -20.70 -6.11
CA TYR A 5 -2.23 -22.10 -6.12
C TYR A 5 -3.69 -22.33 -5.71
N LYS A 6 -4.40 -23.13 -6.47
CA LYS A 6 -5.79 -23.53 -6.20
C LYS A 6 -5.77 -24.77 -5.31
N LEU A 7 -6.12 -24.61 -4.04
CA LEU A 7 -6.20 -25.73 -3.08
C LEU A 7 -7.42 -26.63 -3.38
N ASN A 8 -8.54 -26.00 -3.72
CA ASN A 8 -9.76 -26.65 -4.18
C ASN A 8 -10.59 -25.65 -4.99
N ASP A 9 -11.80 -26.03 -5.41
CA ASP A 9 -12.64 -25.17 -6.26
C ASP A 9 -13.10 -23.87 -5.60
N GLN A 10 -13.09 -23.82 -4.27
CA GLN A 10 -13.50 -22.64 -3.51
C GLN A 10 -12.31 -21.84 -2.95
N LEU A 11 -11.15 -22.47 -2.71
CA LEU A 11 -10.05 -21.89 -1.96
C LEU A 11 -8.78 -21.76 -2.81
N ARG A 12 -8.24 -20.54 -2.84
CA ARG A 12 -6.97 -20.20 -3.50
C ARG A 12 -6.05 -19.51 -2.51
N VAL A 13 -4.79 -19.82 -2.60
CA VAL A 13 -3.70 -19.10 -1.92
C VAL A 13 -2.80 -18.49 -2.94
N GLY A 14 -2.25 -17.34 -2.63
CA GLY A 14 -1.32 -16.64 -3.52
C GLY A 14 -0.29 -15.87 -2.74
N GLY A 15 0.73 -15.46 -3.45
CA GLY A 15 1.76 -14.60 -2.91
C GLY A 15 2.40 -13.79 -4.03
N PHE A 16 3.05 -12.72 -3.65
CA PHE A 16 3.82 -11.91 -4.57
C PHE A 16 5.11 -11.42 -3.92
N VAL A 17 6.06 -11.16 -4.77
CA VAL A 17 7.29 -10.45 -4.44
C VAL A 17 7.38 -9.29 -5.40
N ASP A 18 7.45 -8.07 -4.87
CA ASP A 18 7.57 -6.84 -5.63
C ASP A 18 8.90 -6.18 -5.29
N GLN A 19 9.72 -5.95 -6.30
CA GLN A 19 11.02 -5.32 -6.17
C GLN A 19 10.96 -3.94 -6.79
N SER A 20 10.87 -2.92 -5.97
CA SER A 20 11.12 -1.53 -6.36
C SER A 20 12.61 -1.22 -6.22
N PHE A 21 13.12 -0.28 -7.03
CA PHE A 21 14.57 -0.04 -7.05
C PHE A 21 14.97 1.12 -6.14
N ARG A 22 14.25 2.22 -6.16
CA ARG A 22 14.55 3.40 -5.35
C ARG A 22 13.34 4.34 -5.30
N SER A 23 13.12 4.95 -4.15
CA SER A 23 12.19 6.07 -4.03
C SER A 23 12.87 7.22 -3.33
N ARG A 24 12.87 8.40 -3.94
CA ARG A 24 13.51 9.59 -3.41
C ARG A 24 12.53 10.75 -3.31
N THR A 25 12.49 11.35 -2.15
CA THR A 25 11.88 12.67 -1.92
C THR A 25 12.99 13.70 -1.64
N GLN A 26 12.62 14.94 -1.42
CA GLN A 26 13.60 15.98 -1.13
C GLN A 26 14.46 15.70 0.12
N ASN A 27 13.88 15.03 1.12
CA ASN A 27 14.49 14.83 2.43
C ASN A 27 14.70 13.37 2.81
N ILE A 28 14.17 12.43 2.04
CA ILE A 28 14.23 10.99 2.34
C ILE A 28 14.60 10.26 1.05
N ASP A 29 15.64 9.46 1.13
CA ASP A 29 16.04 8.52 0.09
C ASP A 29 15.78 7.12 0.64
N LEU A 30 14.88 6.38 0.01
CA LEU A 30 14.55 5.01 0.39
C LEU A 30 15.32 4.06 -0.49
N ASP A 31 16.19 3.27 0.11
CA ASP A 31 16.80 2.13 -0.55
C ASP A 31 15.81 0.95 -0.48
N MET A 32 15.28 0.60 -1.66
CA MET A 32 14.27 -0.45 -1.80
C MET A 32 14.89 -1.79 -2.24
N ASN A 33 16.14 -2.07 -1.81
CA ASN A 33 16.82 -3.34 -2.10
C ASN A 33 16.10 -4.56 -1.50
N THR A 34 15.33 -4.34 -0.43
CA THR A 34 14.50 -5.41 0.16
C THR A 34 13.13 -5.46 -0.52
N PRO A 35 12.77 -6.59 -1.13
CA PRO A 35 11.48 -6.71 -1.81
C PRO A 35 10.32 -6.65 -0.82
N MET A 36 9.20 -6.08 -1.28
CA MET A 36 7.92 -6.25 -0.61
C MET A 36 7.41 -7.66 -0.86
N ILE A 37 7.01 -8.34 0.21
CA ILE A 37 6.43 -9.69 0.16
C ILE A 37 4.98 -9.61 0.59
N GLY A 38 4.11 -10.28 -0.15
CA GLY A 38 2.70 -10.35 0.19
C GLY A 38 2.13 -11.75 0.01
N PHE A 39 1.14 -12.07 0.85
CA PHE A 39 0.39 -13.31 0.79
C PHE A 39 -1.10 -12.99 0.75
N ASN A 40 -1.86 -13.83 0.07
CA ASN A 40 -3.30 -13.73 0.05
C ASN A 40 -3.97 -15.11 0.07
N LEU A 41 -5.19 -15.11 0.62
CA LEU A 41 -6.09 -16.25 0.61
C LEU A 41 -7.43 -15.74 0.10
N VAL A 42 -8.02 -16.44 -0.85
CA VAL A 42 -9.32 -16.12 -1.42
C VAL A 42 -10.22 -17.35 -1.32
N TRP A 43 -11.33 -17.20 -0.61
CA TRP A 43 -12.38 -18.19 -0.53
C TRP A 43 -13.62 -17.71 -1.28
N ASN A 44 -14.23 -18.59 -2.07
CA ASN A 44 -15.46 -18.33 -2.81
C ASN A 44 -16.54 -19.30 -2.35
N GLN A 45 -17.72 -18.79 -2.09
CA GLN A 45 -18.88 -19.62 -1.73
C GLN A 45 -19.24 -20.60 -2.85
N ASP A 46 -19.24 -20.11 -4.08
CA ASP A 46 -19.55 -20.89 -5.28
C ASP A 46 -18.25 -21.24 -6.05
N PRO A 47 -18.06 -22.51 -6.44
CA PRO A 47 -16.97 -22.92 -7.34
C PRO A 47 -16.93 -22.14 -8.66
N ALA A 48 -18.07 -21.70 -9.19
CA ALA A 48 -18.18 -20.82 -10.35
C ALA A 48 -17.76 -19.36 -10.06
N HIS A 49 -17.31 -19.09 -8.81
CA HIS A 49 -16.88 -17.77 -8.35
C HIS A 49 -17.97 -16.69 -8.34
N LEU A 50 -19.23 -17.07 -8.28
CA LEU A 50 -20.36 -16.18 -7.98
C LEU A 50 -20.68 -16.19 -6.48
N GLY A 51 -21.52 -15.27 -6.02
CA GLY A 51 -21.90 -15.16 -4.62
C GLY A 51 -20.83 -14.56 -3.73
N VAL A 52 -20.79 -14.99 -2.48
CA VAL A 52 -19.89 -14.42 -1.45
C VAL A 52 -18.44 -14.83 -1.70
N GLN A 53 -17.55 -13.84 -1.61
CA GLN A 53 -16.11 -14.03 -1.62
C GLN A 53 -15.50 -13.38 -0.38
N LEU A 54 -14.62 -14.10 0.29
CA LEU A 54 -13.75 -13.60 1.36
C LEU A 54 -12.30 -13.58 0.86
N LYS A 55 -11.63 -12.43 1.02
CA LYS A 55 -10.21 -12.30 0.74
C LYS A 55 -9.48 -11.84 1.99
N LEU A 56 -8.44 -12.54 2.36
CA LEU A 56 -7.47 -12.12 3.36
C LEU A 56 -6.15 -11.88 2.66
N ALA A 57 -5.47 -10.80 3.03
CA ALA A 57 -4.14 -10.51 2.48
C ALA A 57 -3.26 -9.83 3.52
N ASN A 58 -1.96 -10.01 3.39
CA ASN A 58 -0.98 -9.26 4.16
C ASN A 58 0.23 -8.91 3.29
N THR A 59 0.93 -7.85 3.69
CA THR A 59 2.18 -7.41 3.06
C THR A 59 3.19 -7.02 4.10
N PHE A 60 4.47 -7.25 3.78
CA PHE A 60 5.61 -6.87 4.59
C PHE A 60 6.68 -6.25 3.71
N GLN A 61 7.29 -5.19 4.21
CA GLN A 61 8.47 -4.59 3.61
C GLN A 61 9.38 -4.00 4.69
N ASN A 62 10.68 -4.21 4.54
CA ASN A 62 11.72 -3.51 5.28
C ASN A 62 12.48 -2.64 4.29
N LEU A 63 12.77 -1.41 4.68
CA LEU A 63 13.44 -0.42 3.85
C LEU A 63 14.54 0.25 4.67
N ASP A 64 15.68 0.48 4.04
CA ASP A 64 16.71 1.37 4.57
C ASP A 64 16.41 2.79 4.10
N ALA A 65 16.49 3.77 4.98
CA ALA A 65 16.17 5.16 4.68
C ALA A 65 17.30 6.09 5.08
N ASP A 66 17.80 6.84 4.10
CA ASP A 66 18.68 7.98 4.31
C ASP A 66 17.83 9.23 4.50
N ILE A 67 17.91 9.83 5.67
CA ILE A 67 17.18 11.06 6.00
C ILE A 67 18.12 12.24 5.88
N ASN A 68 17.73 13.24 5.10
CA ASN A 68 18.50 14.46 4.89
C ASN A 68 17.70 15.65 5.43
N ARG A 69 18.17 16.27 6.50
CA ARG A 69 17.59 17.50 7.03
C ARG A 69 18.33 18.70 6.43
N ALA A 70 17.58 19.54 5.74
CA ALA A 70 18.13 20.82 5.26
C ALA A 70 18.52 21.74 6.43
N SER A 71 19.46 22.67 6.20
CA SER A 71 19.76 23.73 7.16
C SER A 71 18.53 24.60 7.41
N ILE A 72 18.24 24.90 8.68
CA ILE A 72 17.15 25.80 9.08
C ILE A 72 17.74 26.91 9.90
N GLY A 73 17.68 28.16 9.41
CA GLY A 73 18.31 29.30 10.06
C GLY A 73 19.83 29.13 10.19
N ALA A 74 20.33 29.15 11.41
CA ALA A 74 21.76 28.96 11.72
C ALA A 74 22.15 27.48 11.94
N SER A 75 21.22 26.52 11.83
CA SER A 75 21.54 25.11 11.99
C SER A 75 22.24 24.53 10.76
N GLN A 76 23.14 23.57 10.97
CA GLN A 76 23.77 22.83 9.88
C GLN A 76 22.78 21.86 9.23
N ALA A 77 22.97 21.59 7.95
CA ALA A 77 22.34 20.44 7.30
C ALA A 77 22.87 19.16 7.97
N ALA A 78 22.04 18.16 8.09
CA ALA A 78 22.37 16.89 8.74
C ALA A 78 21.83 15.72 7.95
N SER A 79 22.47 14.58 8.08
CA SER A 79 22.00 13.30 7.54
C SER A 79 21.90 12.26 8.66
N GLY A 80 21.22 11.15 8.37
CA GLY A 80 21.16 10.01 9.26
C GLY A 80 20.46 8.84 8.59
N ASN A 81 20.76 7.62 9.05
CA ASN A 81 20.22 6.38 8.50
C ASN A 81 19.26 5.74 9.48
N THR A 82 18.19 5.15 8.97
CA THR A 82 17.21 4.42 9.79
C THR A 82 16.52 3.32 8.99
N ASP A 83 16.03 2.33 9.71
CA ASP A 83 15.22 1.25 9.14
C ASP A 83 13.74 1.60 9.24
N ILE A 84 13.01 1.33 8.15
CA ILE A 84 11.55 1.47 8.09
C ILE A 84 10.94 0.10 7.83
N GLN A 85 10.03 -0.31 8.71
CA GLN A 85 9.26 -1.53 8.60
C GLN A 85 7.80 -1.20 8.31
N ALA A 86 7.28 -1.71 7.20
CA ALA A 86 5.89 -1.54 6.80
C ALA A 86 5.16 -2.90 6.80
N GLN A 87 3.98 -2.93 7.41
CA GLN A 87 3.11 -4.10 7.45
C GLN A 87 1.68 -3.67 7.16
N SER A 88 0.96 -4.48 6.37
CA SER A 88 -0.46 -4.26 6.13
C SER A 88 -1.22 -5.59 6.13
N TYR A 89 -2.42 -5.56 6.68
CA TYR A 89 -3.37 -6.68 6.71
C TYR A 89 -4.70 -6.21 6.14
N LEU A 90 -5.30 -7.01 5.29
CA LEU A 90 -6.59 -6.74 4.66
C LEU A 90 -7.54 -7.92 4.86
N ALA A 91 -8.77 -7.63 5.25
CA ALA A 91 -9.89 -8.55 5.19
C ALA A 91 -10.99 -7.91 4.34
N GLU A 92 -11.32 -8.53 3.20
CA GLU A 92 -12.33 -8.05 2.25
C GLU A 92 -13.45 -9.09 2.16
N LEU A 93 -14.69 -8.64 2.34
CA LEU A 93 -15.90 -9.38 2.05
C LEU A 93 -16.56 -8.73 0.84
N SER A 94 -16.91 -9.53 -0.16
CA SER A 94 -17.54 -9.05 -1.36
C SER A 94 -18.60 -10.04 -1.87
N TYR A 95 -19.48 -9.56 -2.72
CA TYR A 95 -20.51 -10.38 -3.36
C TYR A 95 -20.42 -10.22 -4.86
N ARG A 96 -20.19 -11.32 -5.58
CA ARG A 96 -20.07 -11.35 -7.04
C ARG A 96 -21.41 -11.65 -7.65
N TYR A 97 -21.98 -10.66 -8.32
CA TYR A 97 -23.28 -10.71 -8.97
C TYR A 97 -23.13 -10.63 -10.47
N GLN A 98 -23.60 -11.64 -11.18
CA GLN A 98 -23.66 -11.66 -12.64
C GLN A 98 -24.88 -10.87 -13.11
N LEU A 99 -24.66 -9.65 -13.65
CA LEU A 99 -25.74 -8.81 -14.17
C LEU A 99 -26.28 -9.39 -15.50
N ASN A 100 -25.37 -9.80 -16.36
CA ASN A 100 -25.65 -10.49 -17.62
C ASN A 100 -24.44 -11.35 -17.99
N LYS A 101 -24.44 -11.98 -19.19
CA LYS A 101 -23.35 -12.87 -19.63
C LYS A 101 -21.97 -12.19 -19.70
N GLU A 102 -21.93 -10.88 -19.85
CA GLU A 102 -20.73 -10.09 -20.10
C GLU A 102 -20.32 -9.24 -18.89
N ILE A 103 -21.26 -8.87 -18.00
CA ILE A 103 -21.04 -7.92 -16.93
C ILE A 103 -21.20 -8.59 -15.56
N LEU A 104 -20.16 -8.48 -14.75
CA LEU A 104 -20.14 -8.88 -13.36
C LEU A 104 -19.91 -7.65 -12.47
N LEU A 105 -20.72 -7.51 -11.44
CA LEU A 105 -20.63 -6.50 -10.40
C LEU A 105 -20.15 -7.15 -9.10
N GLN A 106 -19.31 -6.45 -8.36
CA GLN A 106 -18.77 -6.96 -7.09
C GLN A 106 -18.69 -5.81 -6.06
N PRO A 107 -19.79 -5.49 -5.37
CA PRO A 107 -19.73 -4.63 -4.18
C PRO A 107 -18.86 -5.30 -3.11
N LEU A 108 -18.13 -4.48 -2.38
CA LEU A 108 -17.22 -4.93 -1.33
C LEU A 108 -17.22 -4.02 -0.11
N VAL A 109 -16.91 -4.62 1.02
CA VAL A 109 -16.49 -3.97 2.25
C VAL A 109 -15.18 -4.61 2.70
N ALA A 110 -14.23 -3.79 3.13
CA ALA A 110 -12.98 -4.32 3.67
C ALA A 110 -12.48 -3.52 4.86
N LEU A 111 -11.70 -4.20 5.68
CA LEU A 111 -10.93 -3.62 6.78
C LEU A 111 -9.46 -3.79 6.46
N ARG A 112 -8.72 -2.69 6.52
CA ARG A 112 -7.26 -2.68 6.39
C ARG A 112 -6.64 -2.14 7.67
N TYR A 113 -5.70 -2.88 8.21
CA TYR A 113 -4.82 -2.42 9.28
C TYR A 113 -3.41 -2.27 8.72
N SER A 114 -2.83 -1.09 8.89
CA SER A 114 -1.47 -0.79 8.45
C SER A 114 -0.63 -0.30 9.62
N ARG A 115 0.62 -0.71 9.66
CA ARG A 115 1.62 -0.29 10.62
C ARG A 115 2.90 0.05 9.90
N VAL A 116 3.43 1.24 10.17
CA VAL A 116 4.76 1.66 9.77
C VAL A 116 5.56 1.96 11.03
N LYS A 117 6.76 1.42 11.14
CA LYS A 117 7.71 1.70 12.20
C LYS A 117 8.98 2.24 11.57
N MET A 118 9.45 3.36 12.05
CA MET A 118 10.77 3.90 11.77
C MET A 118 11.63 3.73 13.04
N ASP A 119 12.80 3.15 12.90
CA ASP A 119 13.71 3.00 14.03
C ASP A 119 14.33 4.34 14.42
N GLY A 120 14.87 4.43 15.62
CA GLY A 120 15.55 5.64 16.08
C GLY A 120 16.90 5.77 15.37
N TYR A 121 17.31 7.00 15.11
CA TYR A 121 18.62 7.29 14.50
C TYR A 121 19.29 8.51 15.14
N VAL A 122 20.57 8.69 14.86
CA VAL A 122 21.35 9.84 15.27
C VAL A 122 21.85 10.56 14.03
N GLU A 123 21.74 11.88 14.03
CA GLU A 123 22.32 12.70 12.95
C GLU A 123 23.84 12.57 12.93
N GLU A 124 24.38 12.58 11.74
CA GLU A 124 25.82 12.51 11.44
C GLU A 124 26.29 13.80 10.78
N ASP A 125 27.59 14.03 10.75
CA ASP A 125 28.26 15.16 10.07
C ASP A 125 27.85 16.55 10.57
N VAL A 126 27.42 16.66 11.84
CA VAL A 126 27.04 17.93 12.47
C VAL A 126 27.67 18.09 13.85
N SER A 127 27.90 19.36 14.25
CA SER A 127 28.53 19.68 15.54
C SER A 127 27.66 19.33 16.73
N ALA A 128 26.33 19.35 16.60
CA ALA A 128 25.35 19.05 17.64
C ALA A 128 24.29 18.07 17.08
N PRO A 129 24.61 16.76 17.00
CA PRO A 129 23.73 15.78 16.43
C PRO A 129 22.46 15.60 17.27
N ILE A 130 21.33 15.51 16.59
CA ILE A 130 20.07 15.16 17.20
C ILE A 130 19.91 13.64 17.17
N ARG A 131 19.54 13.08 18.30
CA ARG A 131 19.09 11.68 18.40
C ARG A 131 17.58 11.66 18.34
N PHE A 132 17.04 11.02 17.32
CA PHE A 132 15.60 10.79 17.17
C PHE A 132 15.22 9.42 17.75
N ALA A 133 14.11 9.39 18.49
CA ALA A 133 13.54 8.14 18.98
C ALA A 133 12.78 7.41 17.85
N SER A 134 12.57 6.11 18.03
CA SER A 134 11.71 5.34 17.11
C SER A 134 10.30 5.91 17.06
N ASN A 135 9.70 5.88 15.89
CA ASN A 135 8.35 6.37 15.65
C ASN A 135 7.48 5.27 15.00
N ARG A 136 6.20 5.23 15.37
CA ARG A 136 5.24 4.27 14.83
C ARG A 136 3.96 4.98 14.41
N ASP A 137 3.49 4.63 13.22
CA ASP A 137 2.16 5.00 12.72
C ASP A 137 1.33 3.74 12.55
N ARG A 138 0.11 3.71 13.10
CA ARG A 138 -0.83 2.61 13.00
C ARG A 138 -2.16 3.17 12.54
N ASN A 139 -2.73 2.53 11.53
CA ASN A 139 -3.97 2.98 10.94
C ASN A 139 -4.92 1.82 10.67
N GLY A 140 -6.16 1.96 11.13
CA GLY A 140 -7.28 1.10 10.74
C GLY A 140 -8.17 1.83 9.76
N THR A 141 -8.45 1.23 8.61
CA THR A 141 -9.22 1.83 7.52
C THR A 141 -10.39 0.92 7.15
N LEU A 142 -11.59 1.47 7.10
CA LEU A 142 -12.76 0.86 6.47
C LEU A 142 -12.78 1.25 5.00
N ILE A 143 -13.01 0.27 4.13
CA ILE A 143 -13.07 0.44 2.67
C ILE A 143 -14.43 -0.02 2.18
N LEU A 144 -15.09 0.83 1.41
CA LEU A 144 -16.33 0.50 0.71
C LEU A 144 -16.09 0.71 -0.78
N GLY A 145 -16.45 -0.27 -1.60
CA GLY A 145 -16.16 -0.19 -3.03
C GLY A 145 -17.08 -1.02 -3.91
N LEU A 146 -16.98 -0.76 -5.19
CA LEU A 146 -17.64 -1.52 -6.25
C LEU A 146 -16.61 -1.83 -7.33
N LYS A 147 -16.41 -3.12 -7.59
CA LYS A 147 -15.66 -3.62 -8.74
C LYS A 147 -16.64 -4.03 -9.83
N THR A 148 -16.29 -3.75 -11.07
CA THR A 148 -17.02 -4.23 -12.25
C THR A 148 -16.06 -4.92 -13.20
N PHE A 149 -16.56 -5.96 -13.87
CA PHE A 149 -15.82 -6.70 -14.89
C PHE A 149 -16.74 -6.80 -16.11
N HIS A 150 -16.24 -6.42 -17.26
CA HIS A 150 -16.96 -6.45 -18.52
C HIS A 150 -16.14 -7.19 -19.57
N GLN A 151 -16.67 -8.30 -20.06
CA GLN A 151 -16.08 -9.03 -21.18
C GLN A 151 -16.54 -8.40 -22.49
N LEU A 152 -15.68 -7.56 -23.08
CA LEU A 152 -15.97 -6.87 -24.33
C LEU A 152 -15.87 -7.82 -25.55
N THR A 153 -14.91 -8.73 -25.51
CA THR A 153 -14.74 -9.78 -26.53
C THR A 153 -14.24 -11.07 -25.86
N GLN A 154 -14.09 -12.15 -26.61
CA GLN A 154 -13.50 -13.38 -26.08
C GLN A 154 -12.06 -13.19 -25.57
N LYS A 155 -11.35 -12.16 -26.05
CA LYS A 155 -9.95 -11.89 -25.70
C LYS A 155 -9.75 -10.63 -24.86
N LEU A 156 -10.76 -9.73 -24.78
CA LEU A 156 -10.63 -8.44 -24.11
C LEU A 156 -11.65 -8.32 -22.98
N ASN A 157 -11.13 -8.20 -21.77
CA ASN A 157 -11.89 -7.87 -20.57
C ASN A 157 -11.50 -6.47 -20.09
N VAL A 158 -12.47 -5.70 -19.61
CA VAL A 158 -12.25 -4.42 -18.95
C VAL A 158 -12.75 -4.53 -17.52
N ASN A 159 -12.01 -3.97 -16.60
CA ASN A 159 -12.41 -3.89 -15.20
C ASN A 159 -12.34 -2.45 -14.72
N ALA A 160 -13.22 -2.11 -13.80
CA ALA A 160 -13.17 -0.83 -13.09
C ALA A 160 -13.42 -1.07 -11.60
N ASN A 161 -12.80 -0.24 -10.77
CA ASN A 161 -13.00 -0.27 -9.33
C ASN A 161 -13.09 1.17 -8.83
N ILE A 162 -14.11 1.44 -8.04
CA ILE A 162 -14.31 2.74 -7.38
C ILE A 162 -14.66 2.53 -5.92
N GLY A 163 -14.28 3.44 -5.07
CA GLY A 163 -14.65 3.35 -3.67
C GLY A 163 -14.12 4.47 -2.80
N TYR A 164 -14.40 4.31 -1.53
CA TYR A 164 -13.99 5.21 -0.47
C TYR A 164 -13.28 4.44 0.64
N GLU A 165 -12.25 5.07 1.17
CA GLU A 165 -11.56 4.65 2.38
C GLU A 165 -11.87 5.62 3.50
N LYS A 166 -12.14 5.13 4.70
CA LYS A 166 -12.34 5.94 5.90
C LYS A 166 -11.47 5.41 7.02
N ASP A 167 -10.60 6.26 7.55
CA ASP A 167 -9.81 5.95 8.74
C ASP A 167 -10.73 5.85 9.96
N ILE A 168 -10.81 4.67 10.57
CA ILE A 168 -11.60 4.37 11.76
C ILE A 168 -10.76 4.37 13.03
N SER A 169 -9.46 4.16 12.90
CA SER A 169 -8.49 4.34 13.98
C SER A 169 -7.20 4.91 13.43
N ASN A 170 -6.56 5.77 14.20
CA ASN A 170 -5.28 6.36 13.86
C ASN A 170 -4.51 6.56 15.16
N HIS A 171 -3.33 5.98 15.23
CA HIS A 171 -2.41 6.19 16.35
C HIS A 171 -1.02 6.42 15.79
N ARG A 172 -0.48 7.58 16.10
CA ARG A 172 0.86 7.98 15.70
C ARG A 172 1.65 8.39 16.94
N ASP A 173 2.85 7.88 17.07
CA ASP A 173 3.76 8.31 18.13
C ASP A 173 4.21 9.76 17.82
N ASN A 174 4.36 10.57 18.87
CA ASN A 174 4.93 11.90 18.73
C ASN A 174 6.42 11.78 18.35
N LEU A 175 6.88 12.67 17.49
CA LEU A 175 8.29 12.76 17.18
C LEU A 175 9.04 13.23 18.44
N GLN A 176 9.99 12.44 18.89
CA GLN A 176 10.82 12.73 20.08
C GLN A 176 12.28 12.76 19.68
N GLY A 177 13.02 13.68 20.27
CA GLY A 177 14.46 13.75 20.05
C GLY A 177 15.17 14.45 21.20
N SER A 178 16.49 14.28 21.22
CA SER A 178 17.38 14.93 22.15
C SER A 178 18.64 15.40 21.43
N ILE A 179 19.16 16.55 21.82
CA ILE A 179 20.44 17.04 21.31
C ILE A 179 21.55 16.38 22.13
N SER A 180 22.52 15.77 21.43
CA SER A 180 23.65 15.11 22.05
C SER A 180 24.46 16.12 22.88
N GLY A 181 24.73 15.79 24.14
CA GLY A 181 25.43 16.67 25.08
C GLY A 181 24.55 17.70 25.82
N MET A 182 23.24 17.73 25.55
CA MET A 182 22.28 18.54 26.28
C MET A 182 21.31 17.68 27.09
N THR A 183 20.90 18.15 28.26
CA THR A 183 19.90 17.46 29.09
C THR A 183 18.45 17.69 28.60
N SER A 184 18.25 18.60 27.65
CA SER A 184 16.94 18.91 27.09
C SER A 184 16.54 17.95 26.00
N SER A 185 15.42 17.24 26.19
CA SER A 185 14.70 16.55 25.15
C SER A 185 13.59 17.44 24.61
N PHE A 186 13.31 17.37 23.31
CA PHE A 186 12.09 17.94 22.77
C PHE A 186 11.09 16.81 22.53
N ALA A 187 9.87 16.96 23.05
CA ALA A 187 8.75 16.16 22.63
C ALA A 187 8.14 16.88 21.42
N GLY A 188 8.06 16.14 20.32
CA GLY A 188 7.82 16.75 19.04
C GLY A 188 6.53 17.50 18.92
N VAL A 189 6.64 18.50 18.18
CA VAL A 189 5.56 19.09 17.43
C VAL A 189 4.93 17.95 16.65
N ASP A 190 3.68 17.59 16.97
CA ASP A 190 2.82 16.95 16.01
C ASP A 190 2.80 17.93 14.82
N PRO A 191 3.51 17.68 13.73
CA PRO A 191 3.32 18.52 12.58
C PRO A 191 1.84 18.40 12.34
N ALA A 192 1.11 19.52 12.31
CA ALA A 192 -0.31 19.54 12.00
C ALA A 192 -0.48 19.05 10.57
N LEU A 193 -0.25 17.77 10.38
CA LEU A 193 -0.42 17.06 9.14
C LEU A 193 -1.92 17.01 8.94
N ASN A 194 -2.34 17.70 7.92
CA ASN A 194 -3.71 17.63 7.46
C ASN A 194 -3.96 16.20 7.00
N ILE A 195 -4.62 15.41 7.86
CA ILE A 195 -4.91 14.01 7.58
C ILE A 195 -6.29 13.91 6.99
N ASP A 196 -6.36 13.50 5.73
CA ASP A 196 -7.61 13.16 5.08
C ASP A 196 -8.11 11.80 5.56
N LYS A 197 -9.05 11.85 6.50
CA LYS A 197 -9.65 10.64 7.08
C LYS A 197 -10.55 9.89 6.10
N THR A 198 -11.05 10.57 5.08
CA THR A 198 -11.89 9.98 4.03
C THR A 198 -11.24 10.23 2.68
N ARG A 199 -11.01 9.18 1.91
CA ARG A 199 -10.29 9.23 0.64
C ARG A 199 -11.03 8.46 -0.42
N PHE A 200 -11.05 9.00 -1.62
CA PHE A 200 -11.58 8.33 -2.80
C PHE A 200 -10.47 7.58 -3.53
N PHE A 201 -10.82 6.45 -4.13
CA PHE A 201 -9.98 5.75 -5.09
C PHE A 201 -10.77 5.29 -6.31
N ALA A 202 -10.10 5.21 -7.44
CA ALA A 202 -10.64 4.63 -8.65
C ALA A 202 -9.55 3.91 -9.44
N SER A 203 -9.92 2.87 -10.18
CA SER A 203 -9.05 2.25 -11.17
C SER A 203 -9.84 1.82 -12.39
N LEU A 204 -9.15 1.80 -13.53
CA LEU A 204 -9.63 1.27 -14.78
C LEU A 204 -8.54 0.37 -15.39
N GLY A 205 -8.90 -0.85 -15.68
CA GLY A 205 -7.98 -1.84 -16.25
C GLY A 205 -8.54 -2.50 -17.50
N ALA A 206 -7.64 -2.96 -18.35
CA ALA A 206 -7.94 -3.79 -19.51
C ALA A 206 -7.00 -4.99 -19.52
N GLN A 207 -7.55 -6.17 -19.76
CA GLN A 207 -6.86 -7.43 -19.83
C GLN A 207 -7.07 -8.05 -21.19
N PHE A 208 -5.99 -8.32 -21.91
CA PHE A 208 -6.00 -8.91 -23.25
C PHE A 208 -5.37 -10.29 -23.22
N ALA A 209 -6.15 -11.32 -23.56
CA ALA A 209 -5.65 -12.68 -23.74
C ALA A 209 -4.98 -12.78 -25.12
N ILE A 210 -3.66 -12.96 -25.13
CA ILE A 210 -2.89 -13.19 -26.36
C ILE A 210 -3.23 -14.58 -26.89
N ASP A 211 -3.15 -15.58 -26.00
CA ASP A 211 -3.56 -16.96 -26.23
C ASP A 211 -4.13 -17.60 -24.94
N ASN A 212 -4.24 -18.92 -24.89
CA ASN A 212 -4.81 -19.63 -23.73
C ASN A 212 -3.90 -19.61 -22.49
N THR A 213 -2.64 -19.26 -22.63
CA THR A 213 -1.63 -19.28 -21.57
C THR A 213 -1.05 -17.90 -21.28
N GLN A 214 -1.17 -16.95 -22.21
CA GLN A 214 -0.54 -15.64 -22.12
C GLN A 214 -1.57 -14.53 -22.09
N GLN A 215 -1.38 -13.58 -21.20
CA GLN A 215 -2.22 -12.39 -21.12
C GLN A 215 -1.40 -11.14 -20.76
N LEU A 216 -1.85 -10.01 -21.28
CA LEU A 216 -1.35 -8.68 -20.99
C LEU A 216 -2.43 -7.91 -20.23
N GLU A 217 -2.06 -7.22 -19.16
CA GLU A 217 -2.95 -6.35 -18.41
C GLU A 217 -2.34 -4.96 -18.27
N ALA A 218 -3.18 -3.95 -18.44
CA ALA A 218 -2.85 -2.55 -18.15
C ALA A 218 -3.90 -1.99 -17.20
N THR A 219 -3.49 -1.37 -16.10
CA THR A 219 -4.40 -0.79 -15.10
C THR A 219 -3.91 0.59 -14.69
N ALA A 220 -4.74 1.61 -14.88
CA ALA A 220 -4.55 2.93 -14.33
C ALA A 220 -5.28 3.05 -12.99
N TYR A 221 -4.63 3.61 -11.99
CA TYR A 221 -5.14 3.76 -10.64
C TYR A 221 -4.93 5.20 -10.15
N VAL A 222 -5.92 5.74 -9.48
CA VAL A 222 -5.85 7.03 -8.77
C VAL A 222 -6.39 6.86 -7.35
N GLN A 223 -5.69 7.45 -6.40
CA GLN A 223 -6.10 7.47 -5.00
C GLN A 223 -5.73 8.80 -4.36
N GLN A 224 -6.62 9.36 -3.57
CA GLN A 224 -6.29 10.49 -2.71
C GLN A 224 -5.30 10.06 -1.62
N ASN A 225 -4.25 10.85 -1.45
CA ASN A 225 -3.26 10.60 -0.40
C ASN A 225 -3.86 10.90 0.98
N ARG A 226 -3.37 10.19 1.99
CA ARG A 226 -3.73 10.43 3.37
C ARG A 226 -3.24 11.77 3.91
N TYR A 227 -2.16 12.28 3.33
CA TYR A 227 -1.49 13.50 3.77
C TYR A 227 -1.50 14.55 2.67
N ASN A 228 -1.66 15.83 3.08
CA ASN A 228 -1.49 17.00 2.21
C ASN A 228 -2.44 17.10 1.02
N HIS A 229 -3.63 16.51 1.07
CA HIS A 229 -4.67 16.56 0.01
C HIS A 229 -4.15 16.21 -1.40
N GLY A 230 -3.04 15.47 -1.48
CA GLY A 230 -2.45 15.04 -2.74
C GLY A 230 -3.16 13.83 -3.34
N GLU A 231 -2.74 13.46 -4.55
CA GLU A 231 -3.19 12.26 -5.24
C GLU A 231 -2.00 11.41 -5.67
N ALA A 232 -2.13 10.10 -5.53
CA ALA A 232 -1.25 9.13 -6.16
C ALA A 232 -1.89 8.65 -7.46
N ARG A 233 -1.13 8.66 -8.55
CA ARG A 233 -1.53 8.15 -9.86
C ARG A 233 -0.51 7.11 -10.30
N VAL A 234 -0.97 5.92 -10.61
CA VAL A 234 -0.09 4.79 -10.95
C VAL A 234 -0.62 4.09 -12.19
N LEU A 235 0.28 3.70 -13.08
CA LEU A 235 0.00 2.84 -14.21
C LEU A 235 0.74 1.51 -13.98
N TYR A 236 -0.02 0.43 -13.95
CA TYR A 236 0.51 -0.93 -13.88
C TYR A 236 0.43 -1.58 -15.25
N LEU A 237 1.51 -2.25 -15.64
CA LEU A 237 1.54 -3.15 -16.79
C LEU A 237 1.98 -4.52 -16.28
N ASN A 238 1.19 -5.53 -16.57
CA ASN A 238 1.46 -6.91 -16.16
C ASN A 238 1.38 -7.84 -17.37
N TYR A 239 2.36 -8.71 -17.49
CA TYR A 239 2.35 -9.81 -18.43
C TYR A 239 2.42 -11.11 -17.66
N SER A 240 1.49 -12.01 -17.90
CA SER A 240 1.41 -13.29 -17.21
C SER A 240 1.40 -14.46 -18.17
N VAL A 241 2.06 -15.54 -17.76
CA VAL A 241 2.14 -16.80 -18.48
C VAL A 241 1.65 -17.91 -17.55
N GLY A 242 0.66 -18.67 -18.00
CA GLY A 242 0.18 -19.88 -17.33
C GLY A 242 0.92 -21.11 -17.85
N PHE A 243 1.18 -22.06 -16.97
CA PHE A 243 1.81 -23.36 -17.28
C PHE A 243 0.85 -24.50 -16.98
#